data_95ea1e24cb81019c4d5a83ba16143f74
#
_entry.id   95ea1e24cb81019c4d5a83ba16143f74
#
_cell.length_a   1.000
_cell.length_b   1.000
_cell.length_c   1.000
_cell.angle_alpha   90.00
_cell.angle_beta   90.00
_cell.angle_gamma   90.00
#
_symmetry.space_group_name_H-M   'P 1'
#
loop_
_entity.id
_entity.type
_entity.pdbx_description
1 polymer ?
#
loop_
_entity_poly.entity_id
_entity_poly.type
_entity_poly.pdbx_seq_one_letter_code
_entity_poly.pdbx_strand_id
1 'polypeptide(L)'
;LLTLLAACSVNRAKIDNSLSKYFDENKVSGSFTMLNNSDGKVTVYNLDIDTTRFLPASTFKIVNAMIGLETGVITDEKMVIKWDGVNRNNEEWNKDLTLTQAFKVNSVPYFQEVARRIGKDTMKLWIDSVGYGNKKIGSKIDSFWLDNSLKVSADEQLGMAKRLYFDQLPFQRRTQQIVRDLMLQEDNTTYSLSYKTGLGTNEKKEQIGWMVGWIEENKHPYFFVTVVKTYNTKLDIVAIREKITKNILTQLGFFKGRM
;
A
#
# COMPACT_ATOMS: atom_id res chain seq x y z
N LEU A 1 -38.63 -2.81 28.30
CA LEU A 1 -37.19 -3.09 28.29
C LEU A 1 -36.80 -3.73 26.92
N LEU A 2 -36.35 -2.90 25.97
CA LEU A 2 -35.88 -3.38 24.66
C LEU A 2 -34.40 -3.66 24.80
N THR A 3 -34.01 -4.93 24.81
CA THR A 3 -32.60 -5.34 24.69
C THR A 3 -32.19 -5.23 23.24
N LEU A 4 -31.40 -4.20 22.91
CA LEU A 4 -30.64 -4.13 21.66
C LEU A 4 -29.58 -5.23 21.66
N LEU A 5 -29.85 -6.33 20.94
CA LEU A 5 -28.82 -7.29 20.57
C LEU A 5 -27.90 -6.61 19.54
N ALA A 6 -26.77 -6.10 20.01
CA ALA A 6 -25.66 -5.74 19.14
C ALA A 6 -25.13 -7.05 18.49
N ALA A 7 -25.56 -7.30 17.27
CA ALA A 7 -24.99 -8.35 16.44
C ALA A 7 -23.54 -7.92 16.09
N CYS A 8 -22.57 -8.34 16.88
CA CYS A 8 -21.19 -8.34 16.47
C CYS A 8 -21.09 -9.23 15.23
N SER A 9 -20.96 -8.62 14.05
CA SER A 9 -20.57 -9.35 12.86
C SER A 9 -19.14 -9.86 13.08
N VAL A 10 -19.01 -11.11 13.48
CA VAL A 10 -17.71 -11.79 13.51
C VAL A 10 -17.23 -11.82 12.07
N ASN A 11 -16.22 -11.01 11.74
CA ASN A 11 -15.51 -11.07 10.46
C ASN A 11 -14.97 -12.50 10.31
N ARG A 12 -15.65 -13.31 9.49
CA ARG A 12 -15.22 -14.68 9.23
C ARG A 12 -14.12 -14.65 8.19
N ALA A 13 -12.89 -14.49 8.67
CA ALA A 13 -11.71 -14.69 7.83
C ALA A 13 -11.69 -16.17 7.40
N LYS A 14 -11.70 -16.42 6.09
CA LYS A 14 -11.48 -17.73 5.50
C LYS A 14 -10.00 -17.88 5.20
N ILE A 15 -9.34 -18.83 5.85
CA ILE A 15 -7.96 -19.19 5.49
C ILE A 15 -8.00 -20.05 4.23
N ASP A 16 -7.28 -19.64 3.20
CA ASP A 16 -7.19 -20.34 1.93
C ASP A 16 -5.75 -20.78 1.64
N ASN A 17 -5.42 -21.99 2.07
CA ASN A 17 -4.08 -22.55 1.88
C ASN A 17 -3.81 -22.98 0.42
N SER A 18 -4.81 -23.02 -0.46
CA SER A 18 -4.61 -23.33 -1.88
C SER A 18 -3.78 -22.26 -2.61
N LEU A 19 -3.68 -21.08 -2.02
CA LEU A 19 -2.90 -19.96 -2.55
C LEU A 19 -1.39 -20.11 -2.32
N SER A 20 -0.97 -21.06 -1.44
CA SER A 20 0.47 -21.32 -1.16
C SER A 20 1.26 -21.60 -2.42
N LYS A 21 0.67 -22.33 -3.39
CA LYS A 21 1.33 -22.71 -4.64
C LYS A 21 1.98 -21.54 -5.38
N TYR A 22 1.37 -20.34 -5.34
CA TYR A 22 1.92 -19.16 -6.01
C TYR A 22 3.20 -18.63 -5.36
N PHE A 23 3.32 -18.80 -4.05
CA PHE A 23 4.52 -18.45 -3.30
C PHE A 23 5.60 -19.53 -3.46
N ASP A 24 5.21 -20.80 -3.38
CA ASP A 24 6.11 -21.95 -3.49
C ASP A 24 6.76 -22.04 -4.87
N GLU A 25 5.98 -21.86 -5.95
CA GLU A 25 6.47 -21.84 -7.34
C GLU A 25 7.49 -20.72 -7.59
N ASN A 26 7.39 -19.59 -6.88
CA ASN A 26 8.33 -18.47 -6.97
C ASN A 26 9.43 -18.52 -5.90
N LYS A 27 9.50 -19.58 -5.07
CA LYS A 27 10.53 -19.81 -4.03
C LYS A 27 10.61 -18.65 -3.03
N VAL A 28 9.46 -18.14 -2.63
CA VAL A 28 9.32 -17.05 -1.66
C VAL A 28 8.32 -17.44 -0.58
N SER A 29 8.40 -16.79 0.57
CA SER A 29 7.33 -16.81 1.56
C SER A 29 6.52 -15.51 1.50
N GLY A 30 5.31 -15.50 2.11
CA GLY A 30 4.49 -14.31 2.08
C GLY A 30 3.08 -14.55 2.58
N SER A 31 2.23 -13.56 2.40
CA SER A 31 0.80 -13.61 2.65
C SER A 31 0.03 -12.91 1.54
N PHE A 32 -1.22 -13.30 1.42
CA PHE A 32 -2.21 -12.60 0.61
C PHE A 32 -3.49 -12.46 1.43
N THR A 33 -4.04 -11.26 1.46
CA THR A 33 -5.34 -11.03 2.07
C THR A 33 -6.22 -10.22 1.12
N MET A 34 -7.52 -10.56 1.09
CA MET A 34 -8.51 -9.87 0.28
C MET A 34 -9.83 -9.74 1.04
N LEU A 35 -10.37 -8.53 1.04
CA LEU A 35 -11.70 -8.21 1.56
C LEU A 35 -12.66 -7.99 0.40
N ASN A 36 -13.70 -8.81 0.32
CA ASN A 36 -14.88 -8.54 -0.51
C ASN A 36 -15.77 -7.53 0.22
N ASN A 37 -15.90 -6.32 -0.31
CA ASN A 37 -16.67 -5.28 0.36
C ASN A 37 -18.19 -5.51 0.31
N SER A 38 -18.72 -6.31 -0.63
CA SER A 38 -20.15 -6.54 -0.76
C SER A 38 -20.72 -7.44 0.34
N ASP A 39 -19.96 -8.44 0.79
CA ASP A 39 -20.40 -9.41 1.81
C ASP A 39 -19.53 -9.41 3.07
N GLY A 40 -18.49 -8.59 3.11
CA GLY A 40 -17.57 -8.46 4.24
C GLY A 40 -16.65 -9.67 4.46
N LYS A 41 -16.62 -10.63 3.52
CA LYS A 41 -15.76 -11.80 3.66
C LYS A 41 -14.31 -11.44 3.43
N VAL A 42 -13.44 -11.97 4.28
CA VAL A 42 -11.99 -11.84 4.16
C VAL A 42 -11.40 -13.19 3.81
N THR A 43 -10.65 -13.26 2.72
CA THR A 43 -9.84 -14.43 2.36
C THR A 43 -8.40 -14.15 2.72
N VAL A 44 -7.76 -15.04 3.48
CA VAL A 44 -6.37 -14.88 3.95
C VAL A 44 -5.57 -16.13 3.61
N TYR A 45 -4.40 -15.95 3.05
CA TYR A 45 -3.33 -16.94 3.03
C TYR A 45 -2.23 -16.52 3.99
N ASN A 46 -1.79 -17.41 4.87
CA ASN A 46 -0.72 -17.22 5.85
C ASN A 46 -0.99 -16.07 6.82
N LEU A 47 -1.90 -16.31 7.76
CA LEU A 47 -2.33 -15.33 8.76
C LEU A 47 -1.17 -14.81 9.63
N ASP A 48 -0.17 -15.64 9.92
CA ASP A 48 0.98 -15.25 10.75
C ASP A 48 1.80 -14.14 10.08
N ILE A 49 2.03 -14.23 8.77
CA ILE A 49 2.70 -13.17 8.02
C ILE A 49 1.77 -11.98 7.84
N ASP A 50 0.48 -12.20 7.59
CA ASP A 50 -0.52 -11.14 7.39
C ASP A 50 -0.59 -10.18 8.58
N THR A 51 -0.55 -10.71 9.80
CA THR A 51 -0.62 -9.93 11.05
C THR A 51 0.74 -9.45 11.56
N THR A 52 1.83 -9.95 10.97
CA THR A 52 3.19 -9.49 11.31
C THR A 52 3.48 -8.13 10.68
N ARG A 53 4.01 -7.21 11.47
CA ARG A 53 4.40 -5.88 11.01
C ARG A 53 5.79 -5.85 10.38
N PHE A 54 5.89 -5.33 9.16
CA PHE A 54 7.13 -5.07 8.42
C PHE A 54 7.25 -3.59 8.07
N LEU A 55 8.45 -3.14 7.65
CA LEU A 55 8.61 -1.80 7.11
C LEU A 55 7.67 -1.61 5.89
N PRO A 56 6.96 -0.49 5.79
CA PRO A 56 6.04 -0.25 4.66
C PRO A 56 6.77 0.04 3.35
N ALA A 57 8.01 0.46 3.43
CA ALA A 57 8.77 0.92 2.26
C ALA A 57 7.93 1.91 1.42
N SER A 58 7.90 1.76 0.10
CA SER A 58 7.19 2.73 -0.77
C SER A 58 5.66 2.68 -0.70
N THR A 59 5.03 1.76 0.04
CA THR A 59 3.59 1.87 0.29
C THR A 59 3.25 3.04 1.22
N PHE A 60 4.20 3.49 2.06
CA PHE A 60 4.04 4.70 2.88
C PHE A 60 3.84 5.97 2.04
N LYS A 61 4.22 5.98 0.76
CA LYS A 61 3.99 7.11 -0.13
C LYS A 61 2.51 7.48 -0.27
N ILE A 62 1.58 6.54 -0.05
CA ILE A 62 0.14 6.81 0.03
C ILE A 62 -0.13 7.82 1.14
N VAL A 63 0.33 7.52 2.36
CA VAL A 63 0.12 8.37 3.54
C VAL A 63 0.94 9.65 3.44
N ASN A 64 2.19 9.58 2.96
CA ASN A 64 3.06 10.75 2.79
C ASN A 64 2.46 11.77 1.80
N ALA A 65 1.91 11.28 0.66
CA ALA A 65 1.22 12.15 -0.30
C ALA A 65 -0.04 12.80 0.31
N MET A 66 -0.85 12.03 1.05
CA MET A 66 -2.03 12.58 1.74
C MET A 66 -1.64 13.67 2.72
N ILE A 67 -0.62 13.44 3.55
CA ILE A 67 -0.16 14.45 4.53
C ILE A 67 0.40 15.68 3.80
N GLY A 68 1.20 15.47 2.75
CA GLY A 68 1.76 16.58 1.95
C GLY A 68 0.69 17.47 1.33
N LEU A 69 -0.36 16.87 0.77
CA LEU A 69 -1.52 17.59 0.20
C LEU A 69 -2.34 18.30 1.28
N GLU A 70 -2.63 17.62 2.39
CA GLU A 70 -3.46 18.16 3.47
C GLU A 70 -2.80 19.35 4.19
N THR A 71 -1.48 19.30 4.32
CA THR A 71 -0.70 20.39 4.98
C THR A 71 -0.31 21.52 4.03
N GLY A 72 -0.66 21.42 2.74
CA GLY A 72 -0.30 22.42 1.72
C GLY A 72 1.18 22.37 1.32
N VAL A 73 1.96 21.41 1.81
CA VAL A 73 3.35 21.18 1.35
C VAL A 73 3.40 20.79 -0.13
N ILE A 74 2.37 20.09 -0.56
CA ILE A 74 2.03 19.84 -1.97
C ILE A 74 0.69 20.52 -2.24
N THR A 75 0.62 21.40 -3.23
CA THR A 75 -0.62 22.13 -3.57
C THR A 75 -1.61 21.28 -4.36
N ASP A 76 -1.08 20.46 -5.25
CA ASP A 76 -1.85 19.56 -6.12
C ASP A 76 -0.95 18.48 -6.75
N GLU A 77 -1.56 17.61 -7.58
CA GLU A 77 -0.87 16.51 -8.26
C GLU A 77 0.14 16.96 -9.33
N LYS A 78 0.09 18.24 -9.74
CA LYS A 78 0.96 18.83 -10.78
C LYS A 78 2.11 19.62 -10.18
N MET A 79 2.09 19.88 -8.86
CA MET A 79 3.17 20.61 -8.20
C MET A 79 4.52 19.93 -8.41
N VAL A 80 5.48 20.70 -8.92
CA VAL A 80 6.84 20.23 -9.21
C VAL A 80 7.74 20.42 -8.00
N ILE A 81 8.45 19.36 -7.62
CA ILE A 81 9.64 19.46 -6.78
C ILE A 81 10.86 19.31 -7.69
N LYS A 82 11.75 20.30 -7.62
CA LYS A 82 12.96 20.31 -8.42
C LYS A 82 13.92 19.21 -7.97
N TRP A 83 14.62 18.65 -8.94
CA TRP A 83 15.71 17.74 -8.70
C TRP A 83 16.83 18.41 -7.90
N ASP A 84 17.40 17.68 -6.97
CA ASP A 84 18.46 18.16 -6.07
C ASP A 84 19.87 18.12 -6.69
N GLY A 85 19.99 17.77 -7.98
CA GLY A 85 21.26 17.68 -8.70
C GLY A 85 22.05 16.39 -8.40
N VAL A 86 21.54 15.50 -7.52
CA VAL A 86 22.24 14.25 -7.17
C VAL A 86 21.86 13.14 -8.15
N ASN A 87 22.84 12.63 -8.90
CA ASN A 87 22.66 11.50 -9.79
C ASN A 87 22.50 10.20 -8.99
N ARG A 88 21.40 9.51 -9.23
CA ARG A 88 21.06 8.20 -8.65
C ARG A 88 21.00 7.14 -9.73
N ASN A 89 21.15 5.87 -9.35
CA ASN A 89 21.10 4.74 -10.28
C ASN A 89 19.78 4.61 -11.05
N ASN A 90 18.68 5.14 -10.50
CA ASN A 90 17.42 5.23 -11.21
C ASN A 90 17.33 6.60 -11.91
N GLU A 91 17.54 6.63 -13.21
CA GLU A 91 17.57 7.85 -14.02
C GLU A 91 16.23 8.60 -13.99
N GLU A 92 15.11 7.89 -13.83
CA GLU A 92 13.78 8.51 -13.71
C GLU A 92 13.64 9.42 -12.48
N TRP A 93 14.57 9.35 -11.52
CA TRP A 93 14.61 10.20 -10.33
C TRP A 93 15.51 11.43 -10.49
N ASN A 94 16.30 11.48 -11.56
CA ASN A 94 17.32 12.52 -11.82
C ASN A 94 16.76 13.66 -12.68
N LYS A 95 15.56 14.14 -12.35
CA LYS A 95 14.88 15.23 -13.03
C LYS A 95 13.81 15.85 -12.13
N ASP A 96 13.34 17.03 -12.51
CA ASP A 96 12.18 17.66 -11.88
C ASP A 96 10.95 16.75 -12.05
N LEU A 97 10.19 16.55 -10.97
CA LEU A 97 9.03 15.67 -10.97
C LEU A 97 7.81 16.37 -10.36
N THR A 98 6.66 16.15 -10.99
CA THR A 98 5.36 16.41 -10.33
C THR A 98 5.03 15.28 -9.34
N LEU A 99 4.03 15.49 -8.47
CA LEU A 99 3.55 14.43 -7.57
C LEU A 99 3.12 13.18 -8.37
N THR A 100 2.37 13.38 -9.46
CA THR A 100 1.92 12.27 -10.33
C THR A 100 3.11 11.49 -10.89
N GLN A 101 4.09 12.18 -11.44
CA GLN A 101 5.30 11.53 -11.98
C GLN A 101 6.09 10.80 -10.89
N ALA A 102 6.33 11.46 -9.76
CA ALA A 102 7.08 10.89 -8.64
C ALA A 102 6.40 9.64 -8.05
N PHE A 103 5.06 9.65 -7.97
CA PHE A 103 4.29 8.49 -7.50
C PHE A 103 4.40 7.32 -8.47
N LYS A 104 4.28 7.58 -9.77
CA LYS A 104 4.37 6.61 -10.87
C LYS A 104 5.75 5.94 -10.93
N VAL A 105 6.84 6.74 -10.96
CA VAL A 105 8.22 6.22 -11.02
C VAL A 105 8.74 5.78 -9.65
N ASN A 106 7.89 5.80 -8.64
CA ASN A 106 8.22 5.40 -7.26
C ASN A 106 9.40 6.18 -6.66
N SER A 107 9.52 7.48 -6.96
CA SER A 107 10.66 8.32 -6.55
C SER A 107 10.82 8.36 -5.03
N VAL A 108 11.95 7.90 -4.53
CA VAL A 108 12.32 8.02 -3.12
C VAL A 108 12.70 9.45 -2.77
N PRO A 109 13.61 10.13 -3.53
CA PRO A 109 14.08 11.48 -3.17
C PRO A 109 12.94 12.51 -3.15
N TYR A 110 11.98 12.42 -4.07
CA TYR A 110 10.79 13.29 -4.03
C TYR A 110 10.05 13.21 -2.69
N PHE A 111 9.72 11.99 -2.25
CA PHE A 111 8.97 11.79 -1.01
C PHE A 111 9.80 12.02 0.25
N GLN A 112 11.12 11.92 0.17
CA GLN A 112 12.02 12.36 1.23
C GLN A 112 11.96 13.89 1.39
N GLU A 113 11.96 14.63 0.29
CA GLU A 113 11.81 16.09 0.33
C GLU A 113 10.42 16.49 0.86
N VAL A 114 9.35 15.83 0.43
CA VAL A 114 8.00 16.05 0.99
C VAL A 114 8.00 15.84 2.50
N ALA A 115 8.60 14.75 2.99
CA ALA A 115 8.65 14.48 4.43
C ALA A 115 9.47 15.52 5.20
N ARG A 116 10.58 16.00 4.65
CA ARG A 116 11.37 17.10 5.26
C ARG A 116 10.56 18.38 5.37
N ARG A 117 9.81 18.75 4.32
CA ARG A 117 8.95 19.96 4.32
C ARG A 117 7.76 19.82 5.28
N ILE A 118 7.16 18.65 5.42
CA ILE A 118 6.11 18.39 6.41
C ILE A 118 6.65 18.57 7.84
N GLY A 119 7.87 18.11 8.08
CA GLY A 119 8.50 18.16 9.40
C GLY A 119 8.03 17.06 10.35
N LYS A 120 8.82 16.83 11.40
CA LYS A 120 8.67 15.64 12.27
C LYS A 120 7.37 15.67 13.08
N ASP A 121 7.05 16.82 13.69
CA ASP A 121 5.91 16.93 14.59
C ASP A 121 4.58 16.82 13.83
N THR A 122 4.48 17.48 12.70
CA THR A 122 3.30 17.40 11.80
C THR A 122 3.14 15.98 11.26
N MET A 123 4.23 15.35 10.80
CA MET A 123 4.19 13.96 10.34
C MET A 123 3.71 13.02 11.45
N LYS A 124 4.21 13.20 12.68
CA LYS A 124 3.81 12.38 13.84
C LYS A 124 2.32 12.54 14.15
N LEU A 125 1.83 13.77 14.18
CA LEU A 125 0.41 14.07 14.40
C LEU A 125 -0.49 13.32 13.41
N TRP A 126 -0.15 13.36 12.12
CA TRP A 126 -0.94 12.72 11.09
C TRP A 126 -0.85 11.20 11.11
N ILE A 127 0.34 10.63 11.35
CA ILE A 127 0.50 9.18 11.53
C ILE A 127 -0.34 8.67 12.71
N ASP A 128 -0.39 9.41 13.82
CA ASP A 128 -1.23 9.08 14.97
C ASP A 128 -2.72 9.18 14.63
N SER A 129 -3.13 10.24 13.95
CA SER A 129 -4.53 10.48 13.54
C SER A 129 -5.03 9.42 12.58
N VAL A 130 -4.23 9.01 11.61
CA VAL A 130 -4.55 7.91 10.67
C VAL A 130 -4.56 6.56 11.39
N GLY A 131 -3.81 6.42 12.47
CA GLY A 131 -3.60 5.16 13.17
C GLY A 131 -2.70 4.20 12.37
N TYR A 132 -1.66 4.70 11.70
CA TYR A 132 -0.85 3.90 10.76
C TYR A 132 0.21 3.07 11.47
N GLY A 133 0.06 1.75 11.42
CA GLY A 133 1.02 0.77 11.92
C GLY A 133 1.42 0.98 13.38
N ASN A 134 2.70 0.85 13.68
CA ASN A 134 3.25 1.06 15.02
C ASN A 134 3.42 2.55 15.41
N LYS A 135 3.10 3.49 14.52
CA LYS A 135 3.15 4.95 14.70
C LYS A 135 4.55 5.51 15.07
N LYS A 136 5.62 4.75 14.83
CA LYS A 136 6.97 5.17 15.19
C LYS A 136 7.64 5.92 14.05
N ILE A 137 8.09 7.15 14.35
CA ILE A 137 8.98 7.90 13.50
C ILE A 137 10.38 7.78 14.09
N GLY A 138 11.33 7.32 13.28
CA GLY A 138 12.73 7.22 13.70
C GLY A 138 13.41 8.57 13.89
N SER A 139 14.72 8.56 14.00
CA SER A 139 15.52 9.77 14.16
C SER A 139 15.50 10.65 12.89
N LYS A 140 15.40 10.04 11.72
CA LYS A 140 15.42 10.72 10.41
C LYS A 140 14.03 10.77 9.81
N ILE A 141 13.51 11.98 9.66
CA ILE A 141 12.16 12.23 9.12
C ILE A 141 11.98 11.78 7.66
N ASP A 142 13.05 11.65 6.92
CA ASP A 142 13.05 11.32 5.51
C ASP A 142 13.41 9.86 5.20
N SER A 143 13.48 8.98 6.23
CA SER A 143 13.81 7.57 6.03
C SER A 143 13.10 6.58 6.95
N PHE A 144 12.30 7.03 7.92
CA PHE A 144 11.71 6.18 8.95
C PHE A 144 10.79 5.07 8.41
N TRP A 145 10.30 5.20 7.19
CA TRP A 145 9.52 4.14 6.49
C TRP A 145 10.41 3.16 5.71
N LEU A 146 11.73 3.41 5.67
CA LEU A 146 12.74 2.61 4.99
C LEU A 146 13.73 1.96 5.98
N ASP A 147 13.90 2.54 7.18
CA ASP A 147 14.90 2.15 8.16
C ASP A 147 14.37 1.19 9.25
N ASN A 148 13.18 0.64 9.05
CA ASN A 148 12.48 -0.24 9.98
C ASN A 148 11.94 0.41 11.27
N SER A 149 11.97 1.71 11.42
CA SER A 149 11.34 2.40 12.55
C SER A 149 9.82 2.30 12.47
N LEU A 150 9.24 2.67 11.34
CA LEU A 150 7.82 2.49 11.04
C LEU A 150 7.57 1.08 10.53
N LYS A 151 6.57 0.41 11.11
CA LYS A 151 6.16 -0.94 10.69
C LYS A 151 4.64 -1.02 10.62
N VAL A 152 4.14 -1.79 9.65
CA VAL A 152 2.70 -2.00 9.40
C VAL A 152 2.48 -3.46 8.98
N SER A 153 1.33 -4.04 9.31
CA SER A 153 0.94 -5.37 8.86
C SER A 153 0.05 -5.31 7.62
N ALA A 154 -0.19 -6.46 6.99
CA ALA A 154 -1.01 -6.51 5.79
C ALA A 154 -2.47 -6.21 6.09
N ASP A 155 -3.03 -6.72 7.18
CA ASP A 155 -4.38 -6.40 7.63
C ASP A 155 -4.57 -4.90 7.94
N GLU A 156 -3.58 -4.24 8.57
CA GLU A 156 -3.60 -2.78 8.80
C GLU A 156 -3.59 -2.01 7.46
N GLN A 157 -2.79 -2.45 6.49
CA GLN A 157 -2.75 -1.85 5.15
C GLN A 157 -4.06 -2.07 4.38
N LEU A 158 -4.68 -3.25 4.51
CA LEU A 158 -5.99 -3.55 3.94
C LEU A 158 -7.06 -2.60 4.48
N GLY A 159 -7.10 -2.41 5.79
CA GLY A 159 -8.01 -1.47 6.45
C GLY A 159 -7.76 -0.02 6.03
N MET A 160 -6.51 0.37 5.84
CA MET A 160 -6.15 1.71 5.36
C MET A 160 -6.61 1.92 3.91
N ALA A 161 -6.38 0.94 3.01
CA ALA A 161 -6.81 1.02 1.62
C ALA A 161 -8.34 1.13 1.50
N LYS A 162 -9.09 0.36 2.31
CA LYS A 162 -10.56 0.47 2.37
C LYS A 162 -11.00 1.86 2.83
N ARG A 163 -10.42 2.38 3.91
CA ARG A 163 -10.77 3.73 4.41
C ARG A 163 -10.44 4.83 3.40
N LEU A 164 -9.33 4.71 2.68
CA LEU A 164 -8.98 5.63 1.59
C LEU A 164 -10.02 5.61 0.47
N TYR A 165 -10.45 4.43 0.05
CA TYR A 165 -11.43 4.27 -1.02
C TYR A 165 -12.76 4.94 -0.69
N PHE A 166 -13.22 4.83 0.57
CA PHE A 166 -14.52 5.35 1.04
C PHE A 166 -14.45 6.74 1.70
N ASP A 167 -13.37 7.50 1.53
CA ASP A 167 -13.19 8.83 2.16
C ASP A 167 -13.33 8.82 3.69
N GLN A 168 -12.89 7.73 4.35
CA GLN A 168 -13.02 7.52 5.79
C GLN A 168 -11.73 7.81 6.57
N LEU A 169 -10.68 8.28 5.90
CA LEU A 169 -9.47 8.75 6.55
C LEU A 169 -9.66 10.21 7.01
N PRO A 170 -8.90 10.68 8.02
CA PRO A 170 -9.04 12.03 8.57
C PRO A 170 -8.42 13.11 7.65
N PHE A 171 -8.67 13.03 6.35
CA PHE A 171 -8.22 13.97 5.33
C PHE A 171 -9.41 14.51 4.55
N GLN A 172 -9.26 15.68 3.93
CA GLN A 172 -10.27 16.21 3.02
C GLN A 172 -10.54 15.23 1.87
N ARG A 173 -11.77 15.22 1.35
CA ARG A 173 -12.16 14.38 0.21
C ARG A 173 -11.27 14.61 -1.01
N ARG A 174 -10.92 15.88 -1.29
CA ARG A 174 -10.01 16.24 -2.40
C ARG A 174 -8.65 15.55 -2.25
N THR A 175 -8.07 15.58 -1.06
CA THR A 175 -6.80 14.92 -0.75
C THR A 175 -6.88 13.42 -1.02
N GLN A 176 -7.92 12.75 -0.53
CA GLN A 176 -8.12 11.32 -0.71
C GLN A 176 -8.40 10.97 -2.18
N GLN A 177 -9.17 11.79 -2.90
CA GLN A 177 -9.43 11.59 -4.32
C GLN A 177 -8.14 11.66 -5.16
N ILE A 178 -7.32 12.69 -4.97
CA ILE A 178 -6.03 12.80 -5.68
C ILE A 178 -5.19 11.53 -5.48
N VAL A 179 -5.08 11.05 -4.24
CA VAL A 179 -4.27 9.85 -3.96
C VAL A 179 -4.87 8.58 -4.56
N ARG A 180 -6.21 8.43 -4.57
CA ARG A 180 -6.85 7.33 -5.31
C ARG A 180 -6.51 7.37 -6.80
N ASP A 181 -6.57 8.54 -7.42
CA ASP A 181 -6.24 8.72 -8.83
C ASP A 181 -4.77 8.38 -9.13
N LEU A 182 -3.85 8.74 -8.21
CA LEU A 182 -2.44 8.35 -8.30
C LEU A 182 -2.21 6.84 -8.19
N MET A 183 -3.10 6.10 -7.52
CA MET A 183 -3.01 4.64 -7.36
C MET A 183 -3.56 3.88 -8.57
N LEU A 184 -4.33 4.50 -9.44
CA LEU A 184 -4.91 3.85 -10.63
C LEU A 184 -3.81 3.41 -11.60
N GLN A 185 -3.81 2.13 -11.95
CA GLN A 185 -2.84 1.50 -12.85
C GLN A 185 -3.47 1.00 -14.14
N GLU A 186 -4.65 0.41 -14.04
CA GLU A 186 -5.38 -0.15 -15.18
C GLU A 186 -6.86 0.25 -15.06
N ASP A 187 -7.43 0.75 -16.15
CA ASP A 187 -8.83 1.09 -16.24
C ASP A 187 -9.37 0.71 -17.63
N ASN A 188 -10.36 -0.18 -17.64
CA ASN A 188 -10.97 -0.68 -18.86
C ASN A 188 -12.45 -0.99 -18.64
N THR A 189 -13.13 -1.51 -19.65
CA THR A 189 -14.58 -1.80 -19.59
C THR A 189 -14.96 -2.92 -18.61
N THR A 190 -14.00 -3.73 -18.18
CA THR A 190 -14.24 -4.90 -17.33
C THR A 190 -13.93 -4.61 -15.87
N TYR A 191 -12.80 -3.95 -15.61
CA TYR A 191 -12.32 -3.65 -14.25
C TYR A 191 -11.50 -2.37 -14.21
N SER A 192 -11.36 -1.82 -13.02
CA SER A 192 -10.27 -0.90 -12.69
C SER A 192 -9.39 -1.49 -11.59
N LEU A 193 -8.06 -1.33 -11.73
CA LEU A 193 -7.08 -1.86 -10.80
C LEU A 193 -6.21 -0.71 -10.28
N SER A 194 -6.29 -0.48 -8.99
CA SER A 194 -5.53 0.56 -8.30
C SER A 194 -4.62 -0.06 -7.24
N TYR A 195 -3.34 0.27 -7.26
CA TYR A 195 -2.42 -0.21 -6.24
C TYR A 195 -1.17 0.64 -6.07
N LYS A 196 -0.49 0.43 -4.95
CA LYS A 196 0.87 0.90 -4.69
C LYS A 196 1.76 -0.26 -4.28
N THR A 197 2.97 -0.27 -4.82
CA THR A 197 3.99 -1.26 -4.50
C THR A 197 5.04 -0.71 -3.54
N GLY A 198 5.67 -1.60 -2.78
CA GLY A 198 6.80 -1.31 -1.92
C GLY A 198 7.87 -2.40 -2.00
N LEU A 199 9.12 -2.03 -1.81
CA LEU A 199 10.24 -2.95 -1.65
C LEU A 199 11.22 -2.35 -0.65
N GLY A 200 11.58 -3.12 0.35
CA GLY A 200 12.57 -2.75 1.36
C GLY A 200 13.25 -3.97 1.95
N THR A 201 14.17 -3.75 2.88
CA THR A 201 14.90 -4.82 3.55
C THR A 201 14.70 -4.66 5.06
N ASN A 202 14.30 -5.74 5.74
CA ASN A 202 14.11 -5.71 7.18
C ASN A 202 15.44 -5.84 7.94
N GLU A 203 15.39 -5.76 9.27
CA GLU A 203 16.58 -5.85 10.14
C GLU A 203 17.32 -7.19 10.00
N LYS A 204 16.61 -8.25 9.59
CA LYS A 204 17.16 -9.59 9.35
C LYS A 204 17.76 -9.76 7.96
N LYS A 205 17.87 -8.67 7.16
CA LYS A 205 18.35 -8.69 5.77
C LYS A 205 17.43 -9.45 4.80
N GLU A 206 16.18 -9.66 5.17
CA GLU A 206 15.18 -10.24 4.32
C GLU A 206 14.50 -9.14 3.49
N GLN A 207 14.37 -9.34 2.18
CA GLN A 207 13.63 -8.43 1.32
C GLN A 207 12.13 -8.58 1.58
N ILE A 208 11.42 -7.46 1.68
CA ILE A 208 9.98 -7.38 1.88
C ILE A 208 9.37 -6.62 0.70
N GLY A 209 8.59 -7.33 -0.09
CA GLY A 209 7.85 -6.78 -1.22
C GLY A 209 6.37 -6.63 -0.89
N TRP A 210 5.77 -5.50 -1.24
CA TRP A 210 4.38 -5.16 -1.00
C TRP A 210 3.63 -4.88 -2.30
N MET A 211 2.37 -5.28 -2.36
CA MET A 211 1.37 -4.74 -3.29
C MET A 211 0.06 -4.52 -2.52
N VAL A 212 -0.39 -3.29 -2.43
CA VAL A 212 -1.55 -2.86 -1.64
C VAL A 212 -2.50 -2.08 -2.52
N GLY A 213 -3.78 -2.45 -2.55
CA GLY A 213 -4.74 -1.75 -3.39
C GLY A 213 -6.12 -2.37 -3.41
N TRP A 214 -6.81 -2.14 -4.52
CA TRP A 214 -8.13 -2.69 -4.79
C TRP A 214 -8.32 -2.96 -6.28
N ILE A 215 -9.16 -3.92 -6.58
CA ILE A 215 -9.75 -4.14 -7.90
C ILE A 215 -11.25 -3.86 -7.81
N GLU A 216 -11.76 -3.11 -8.76
CA GLU A 216 -13.17 -2.81 -8.87
C GLU A 216 -13.73 -3.47 -10.13
N GLU A 217 -14.75 -4.30 -9.96
CA GLU A 217 -15.55 -4.87 -11.03
C GLU A 217 -17.03 -4.58 -10.81
N ASN A 218 -17.72 -4.08 -11.82
CA ASN A 218 -19.14 -3.71 -11.73
C ASN A 218 -19.45 -2.74 -10.56
N LYS A 219 -18.56 -1.78 -10.29
CA LYS A 219 -18.65 -0.84 -9.17
C LYS A 219 -18.58 -1.47 -7.78
N HIS A 220 -18.07 -2.70 -7.67
CA HIS A 220 -17.82 -3.38 -6.40
C HIS A 220 -16.32 -3.46 -6.14
N PRO A 221 -15.81 -2.79 -5.10
CA PRO A 221 -14.40 -2.86 -4.75
C PRO A 221 -14.07 -4.12 -3.94
N TYR A 222 -12.92 -4.70 -4.25
CA TYR A 222 -12.27 -5.78 -3.52
C TYR A 222 -10.88 -5.31 -3.14
N PHE A 223 -10.63 -5.16 -1.85
CA PHE A 223 -9.35 -4.68 -1.32
C PHE A 223 -8.41 -5.84 -1.15
N PHE A 224 -7.14 -5.67 -1.52
CA PHE A 224 -6.15 -6.71 -1.36
C PHE A 224 -4.80 -6.19 -0.88
N VAL A 225 -4.07 -7.07 -0.21
CA VAL A 225 -2.66 -6.86 0.13
C VAL A 225 -1.90 -8.16 -0.12
N THR A 226 -0.77 -8.03 -0.80
CA THR A 226 0.22 -9.10 -0.95
C THR A 226 1.50 -8.69 -0.26
N VAL A 227 2.04 -9.58 0.57
CA VAL A 227 3.39 -9.49 1.13
C VAL A 227 4.21 -10.64 0.57
N VAL A 228 5.38 -10.33 0.04
CA VAL A 228 6.37 -11.31 -0.41
C VAL A 228 7.66 -11.09 0.35
N LYS A 229 8.29 -12.16 0.84
CA LYS A 229 9.53 -12.06 1.61
C LYS A 229 10.53 -13.15 1.22
N THR A 230 11.81 -12.76 1.16
CA THR A 230 12.89 -13.69 0.82
C THR A 230 14.25 -13.16 1.27
N TYR A 231 15.17 -14.08 1.59
CA TYR A 231 16.60 -13.80 1.77
C TYR A 231 17.39 -13.85 0.47
N ASN A 232 16.80 -14.40 -0.59
CA ASN A 232 17.47 -14.56 -1.88
C ASN A 232 17.42 -13.25 -2.68
N THR A 233 18.52 -12.49 -2.62
CA THR A 233 18.65 -11.20 -3.31
C THR A 233 18.77 -11.31 -4.83
N LYS A 234 18.87 -12.53 -5.39
CA LYS A 234 18.90 -12.77 -6.83
C LYS A 234 17.50 -12.85 -7.44
N LEU A 235 16.44 -12.96 -6.61
CA LEU A 235 15.08 -12.99 -7.10
C LEU A 235 14.59 -11.56 -7.41
N ASP A 236 13.90 -11.43 -8.53
CA ASP A 236 13.20 -10.19 -8.87
C ASP A 236 11.87 -10.08 -8.09
N ILE A 237 11.96 -9.57 -6.86
CA ILE A 237 10.82 -9.39 -5.99
C ILE A 237 9.81 -8.40 -6.58
N VAL A 238 10.25 -7.46 -7.43
CA VAL A 238 9.37 -6.49 -8.08
C VAL A 238 8.41 -7.21 -9.02
N ALA A 239 8.93 -8.07 -9.89
CA ALA A 239 8.10 -8.87 -10.79
C ALA A 239 7.31 -9.97 -10.04
N ILE A 240 7.93 -10.64 -9.06
CA ILE A 240 7.31 -11.77 -8.33
C ILE A 240 6.06 -11.33 -7.55
N ARG A 241 6.10 -10.22 -6.82
CA ARG A 241 4.92 -9.76 -6.06
C ARG A 241 3.73 -9.45 -6.96
N GLU A 242 3.97 -8.83 -8.13
CA GLU A 242 2.92 -8.52 -9.10
C GLU A 242 2.36 -9.80 -9.74
N LYS A 243 3.23 -10.71 -10.16
CA LYS A 243 2.86 -12.02 -10.71
C LYS A 243 2.00 -12.81 -9.73
N ILE A 244 2.43 -12.92 -8.46
CA ILE A 244 1.67 -13.63 -7.42
C ILE A 244 0.30 -12.99 -7.24
N THR A 245 0.24 -11.66 -7.08
CA THR A 245 -1.02 -10.95 -6.90
C THR A 245 -1.97 -11.18 -8.06
N LYS A 246 -1.52 -10.96 -9.30
CA LYS A 246 -2.36 -11.13 -10.50
C LYS A 246 -2.82 -12.58 -10.68
N ASN A 247 -1.97 -13.57 -10.41
CA ASN A 247 -2.34 -14.98 -10.48
C ASN A 247 -3.41 -15.35 -9.44
N ILE A 248 -3.28 -14.84 -8.21
CA ILE A 248 -4.27 -15.07 -7.16
C ILE A 248 -5.60 -14.40 -7.53
N LEU A 249 -5.58 -13.14 -7.96
CA LEU A 249 -6.78 -12.44 -8.42
C LEU A 249 -7.46 -13.21 -9.58
N THR A 250 -6.68 -13.74 -10.52
CA THR A 250 -7.20 -14.58 -11.62
C THR A 250 -7.85 -15.86 -11.10
N GLN A 251 -7.24 -16.58 -10.13
CA GLN A 251 -7.83 -17.76 -9.50
C GLN A 251 -9.13 -17.41 -8.78
N LEU A 252 -9.22 -16.24 -8.16
CA LEU A 252 -10.41 -15.76 -7.46
C LEU A 252 -11.52 -15.26 -8.40
N GLY A 253 -11.27 -15.27 -9.71
CA GLY A 253 -12.28 -14.99 -10.74
C GLY A 253 -12.18 -13.63 -11.41
N PHE A 254 -11.23 -12.77 -11.01
CA PHE A 254 -11.03 -11.46 -11.61
C PHE A 254 -10.37 -11.54 -13.00
N PHE A 255 -10.45 -10.43 -13.75
CA PHE A 255 -9.92 -10.22 -15.10
C PHE A 255 -10.61 -11.00 -16.23
N LYS A 256 -11.61 -11.83 -15.93
CA LYS A 256 -12.24 -12.70 -16.94
C LYS A 256 -13.30 -12.02 -17.80
N GLY A 257 -13.75 -10.82 -17.37
CA GLY A 257 -14.94 -10.22 -17.93
C GLY A 257 -16.19 -11.08 -17.66
N ARG A 258 -17.37 -10.51 -17.69
CA ARG A 258 -18.58 -11.35 -17.78
C ARG A 258 -18.71 -11.84 -19.22
N MET A 259 -18.65 -13.16 -19.43
CA MET A 259 -19.23 -13.78 -20.62
C MET A 259 -20.75 -13.62 -20.58
#